data_ed2766b875ae0c75aa4e37376678778d
#
_entry.id   ed2766b875ae0c75aa4e37376678778d
#
_cell.length_a   1.000
_cell.length_b   1.000
_cell.length_c   1.000
_cell.angle_alpha   90.00
_cell.angle_beta   90.00
_cell.angle_gamma   90.00
#
_symmetry.space_group_name_H-M   'P 1'
#
loop_
_entity.id
_entity.type
_entity.pdbx_description
1 polymer ?
#
loop_
_entity_poly.entity_id
_entity_poly.type
_entity_poly.pdbx_seq_one_letter_code
_entity_poly.pdbx_strand_id
1 'polypeptide(L)'
;MPEWLKGAFVRLLDPIVGSLVRAEVHPNVISTIGFLITLGAAAIVFARHLFIGVVVFLLGGLMDILDGNVARRSGLASKFGSFYDSTLDRVSEIVFYFSLYAFFRPLEEFWWVGYVVITAMVGSLMVSYTRARAEALGVDCKVGFMQRPERIVAIGLGGLLTGVARMIDPELEYWPLLIALGLIAVLANLTALERIYSVYRVAHGVPLDAALGPTEDKKGTPP
;
A
#
# COMPACT_ATOMS: atom_id res chain seq x y z
N MET A 1 -3.46 -10.28 3.00
CA MET A 1 -2.46 -10.87 3.94
C MET A 1 -3.21 -11.62 5.04
N PRO A 2 -2.83 -12.88 5.41
CA PRO A 2 -3.53 -13.66 6.45
C PRO A 2 -3.49 -12.96 7.81
N GLU A 3 -4.58 -13.04 8.58
CA GLU A 3 -4.73 -12.36 9.89
C GLU A 3 -3.65 -12.77 10.91
N TRP A 4 -3.24 -14.05 10.91
CA TRP A 4 -2.18 -14.54 11.80
C TRP A 4 -0.83 -13.87 11.52
N LEU A 5 -0.53 -13.59 10.24
CA LEU A 5 0.73 -12.94 9.84
C LEU A 5 0.73 -11.45 10.24
N LYS A 6 -0.40 -10.77 10.07
CA LYS A 6 -0.59 -9.39 10.58
C LYS A 6 -0.39 -9.34 12.09
N GLY A 7 -1.01 -10.28 12.82
CA GLY A 7 -0.90 -10.35 14.28
C GLY A 7 0.53 -10.67 14.77
N ALA A 8 1.27 -11.52 14.06
CA ALA A 8 2.67 -11.81 14.38
C ALA A 8 3.57 -10.59 14.13
N PHE A 9 3.36 -9.89 13.00
CA PHE A 9 4.12 -8.70 12.64
C PHE A 9 3.87 -7.53 13.61
N VAL A 10 2.61 -7.30 14.01
CA VAL A 10 2.26 -6.28 15.01
C VAL A 10 2.92 -6.60 16.36
N ARG A 11 2.93 -7.87 16.80
CA ARG A 11 3.61 -8.28 18.04
C ARG A 11 5.12 -8.01 18.00
N LEU A 12 5.76 -8.21 16.86
CA LEU A 12 7.18 -7.89 16.69
C LEU A 12 7.46 -6.39 16.87
N LEU A 13 6.51 -5.54 16.48
CA LEU A 13 6.63 -4.07 16.59
C LEU A 13 6.21 -3.54 17.97
N ASP A 14 5.57 -4.35 18.81
CA ASP A 14 5.08 -3.96 20.14
C ASP A 14 6.11 -3.23 21.04
N PRO A 15 7.39 -3.66 21.14
CA PRO A 15 8.37 -2.94 21.96
C PRO A 15 8.70 -1.55 21.39
N ILE A 16 8.72 -1.39 20.06
CA ILE A 16 8.97 -0.11 19.40
C ILE A 16 7.77 0.82 19.64
N VAL A 17 6.55 0.34 19.39
CA VAL A 17 5.32 1.09 19.64
C VAL A 17 5.22 1.51 21.11
N GLY A 18 5.52 0.60 22.05
CA GLY A 18 5.54 0.91 23.47
C GLY A 18 6.57 1.98 23.86
N SER A 19 7.71 2.01 23.21
CA SER A 19 8.74 3.03 23.43
C SER A 19 8.32 4.39 22.89
N LEU A 20 7.72 4.44 21.69
CA LEU A 20 7.21 5.66 21.08
C LEU A 20 6.05 6.27 21.89
N VAL A 21 5.16 5.43 22.42
CA VAL A 21 4.05 5.87 23.29
C VAL A 21 4.60 6.44 24.60
N ARG A 22 5.60 5.80 25.25
CA ARG A 22 6.24 6.32 26.47
C ARG A 22 6.99 7.63 26.24
N ALA A 23 7.54 7.80 25.03
CA ALA A 23 8.22 9.03 24.63
C ALA A 23 7.23 10.12 24.16
N GLU A 24 5.92 9.88 24.26
CA GLU A 24 4.84 10.81 23.88
C GLU A 24 4.97 11.31 22.42
N VAL A 25 5.52 10.49 21.54
CA VAL A 25 5.67 10.84 20.12
C VAL A 25 4.31 10.92 19.46
N HIS A 26 3.98 12.09 18.90
CA HIS A 26 2.71 12.28 18.22
C HIS A 26 2.62 11.46 16.93
N PRO A 27 1.53 10.71 16.63
CA PRO A 27 1.40 9.87 15.45
C PRO A 27 1.69 10.59 14.13
N ASN A 28 1.23 11.82 13.95
CA ASN A 28 1.46 12.60 12.74
C ASN A 28 2.96 12.89 12.48
N VAL A 29 3.80 12.91 13.52
CA VAL A 29 5.25 13.05 13.37
C VAL A 29 5.81 11.77 12.72
N ILE A 30 5.32 10.61 13.14
CA ILE A 30 5.73 9.31 12.58
C ILE A 30 5.30 9.22 11.11
N SER A 31 4.05 9.59 10.78
CA SER A 31 3.55 9.66 9.40
C SER A 31 4.42 10.60 8.55
N THR A 32 4.78 11.78 9.09
CA THR A 32 5.67 12.74 8.38
C THR A 32 7.06 12.15 8.14
N ILE A 33 7.64 11.47 9.13
CA ILE A 33 8.94 10.79 8.99
C ILE A 33 8.85 9.69 7.92
N GLY A 34 7.80 8.86 7.95
CA GLY A 34 7.55 7.83 6.94
C GLY A 34 7.45 8.40 5.52
N PHE A 35 6.74 9.51 5.38
CA PHE A 35 6.65 10.27 4.14
C PHE A 35 8.04 10.73 3.64
N LEU A 36 8.84 11.37 4.50
CA LEU A 36 10.18 11.85 4.15
C LEU A 36 11.13 10.69 3.80
N ILE A 37 11.03 9.55 4.50
CA ILE A 37 11.76 8.33 4.16
C ILE A 37 11.38 7.85 2.75
N THR A 38 10.08 7.84 2.42
CA THR A 38 9.63 7.44 1.08
C THR A 38 10.08 8.40 -0.01
N LEU A 39 10.11 9.72 0.26
CA LEU A 39 10.70 10.69 -0.67
C LEU A 39 12.20 10.43 -0.86
N GLY A 40 12.92 10.13 0.22
CA GLY A 40 14.33 9.72 0.15
C GLY A 40 14.52 8.45 -0.67
N ALA A 41 13.65 7.44 -0.48
CA ALA A 41 13.65 6.22 -1.29
C ALA A 41 13.47 6.51 -2.78
N ALA A 42 12.51 7.37 -3.12
CA ALA A 42 12.27 7.78 -4.50
C ALA A 42 13.49 8.52 -5.10
N ALA A 43 14.13 9.41 -4.33
CA ALA A 43 15.35 10.09 -4.77
C ALA A 43 16.51 9.11 -5.02
N ILE A 44 16.65 8.07 -4.17
CA ILE A 44 17.67 7.02 -4.32
C ILE A 44 17.39 6.18 -5.58
N VAL A 45 16.12 5.82 -5.87
CA VAL A 45 15.74 5.13 -7.11
C VAL A 45 16.03 6.02 -8.33
N PHE A 46 15.69 7.30 -8.25
CA PHE A 46 15.98 8.28 -9.30
C PHE A 46 17.47 8.40 -9.56
N ALA A 47 18.32 8.33 -8.52
CA ALA A 47 19.78 8.28 -8.62
C ALA A 47 20.32 6.91 -9.08
N ARG A 48 19.47 6.02 -9.60
CA ARG A 48 19.80 4.70 -10.18
C ARG A 48 20.20 3.62 -9.18
N HIS A 49 19.95 3.81 -7.89
CA HIS A 49 20.21 2.81 -6.85
C HIS A 49 18.90 2.07 -6.47
N LEU A 50 18.35 1.28 -7.41
CA LEU A 50 17.04 0.63 -7.28
C LEU A 50 16.92 -0.21 -5.99
N PHE A 51 17.87 -1.13 -5.75
CA PHE A 51 17.83 -2.03 -4.59
C PHE A 51 17.79 -1.26 -3.27
N ILE A 52 18.69 -0.28 -3.09
CA ILE A 52 18.74 0.55 -1.88
C ILE A 52 17.45 1.36 -1.74
N GLY A 53 16.96 1.94 -2.82
CA GLY A 53 15.71 2.69 -2.82
C GLY A 53 14.51 1.85 -2.40
N VAL A 54 14.43 0.59 -2.86
CA VAL A 54 13.36 -0.34 -2.43
C VAL A 54 13.47 -0.71 -0.95
N VAL A 55 14.68 -0.93 -0.43
CA VAL A 55 14.89 -1.17 1.01
C VAL A 55 14.40 0.01 1.83
N VAL A 56 14.76 1.24 1.43
CA VAL A 56 14.32 2.47 2.11
C VAL A 56 12.81 2.69 1.96
N PHE A 57 12.22 2.33 0.81
CA PHE A 57 10.76 2.37 0.61
C PHE A 57 10.01 1.45 1.59
N LEU A 58 10.51 0.24 1.82
CA LEU A 58 9.93 -0.69 2.80
C LEU A 58 10.02 -0.14 4.23
N LEU A 59 11.08 0.60 4.57
CA LEU A 59 11.19 1.29 5.86
C LEU A 59 10.12 2.40 5.99
N GLY A 60 9.82 3.13 4.90
CA GLY A 60 8.70 4.07 4.86
C GLY A 60 7.36 3.40 5.13
N GLY A 61 7.09 2.26 4.49
CA GLY A 61 5.89 1.45 4.73
C GLY A 61 5.79 0.90 6.17
N LEU A 62 6.93 0.67 6.83
CA LEU A 62 6.96 0.28 8.25
C LEU A 62 6.51 1.42 9.17
N MET A 63 6.89 2.67 8.86
CA MET A 63 6.46 3.84 9.63
C MET A 63 4.95 4.02 9.62
N ASP A 64 4.29 3.74 8.51
CA ASP A 64 2.83 3.74 8.36
C ASP A 64 2.13 2.72 9.30
N ILE A 65 2.73 1.56 9.50
CA ILE A 65 2.21 0.59 10.47
C ILE A 65 2.43 1.07 11.91
N LEU A 66 3.55 1.75 12.17
CA LEU A 66 3.88 2.24 13.51
C LEU A 66 2.96 3.38 13.93
N ASP A 67 2.69 4.38 13.07
CA ASP A 67 1.86 5.54 13.43
C ASP A 67 0.43 5.14 13.76
N GLY A 68 -0.19 4.25 12.97
CA GLY A 68 -1.51 3.72 13.25
C GLY A 68 -1.59 2.94 14.57
N ASN A 69 -0.53 2.18 14.93
CA ASN A 69 -0.47 1.48 16.22
C ASN A 69 -0.25 2.43 17.39
N VAL A 70 0.63 3.44 17.23
CA VAL A 70 0.85 4.48 18.24
C VAL A 70 -0.42 5.29 18.45
N ALA A 71 -1.12 5.73 17.39
CA ALA A 71 -2.37 6.48 17.48
C ALA A 71 -3.45 5.75 18.30
N ARG A 72 -3.61 4.44 18.04
CA ARG A 72 -4.58 3.61 18.78
C ARG A 72 -4.20 3.41 20.25
N ARG A 73 -2.91 3.20 20.55
CA ARG A 73 -2.45 2.92 21.93
C ARG A 73 -2.36 4.19 22.79
N SER A 74 -2.01 5.33 22.21
CA SER A 74 -1.92 6.62 22.93
C SER A 74 -3.28 7.31 23.09
N GLY A 75 -4.34 6.84 22.42
CA GLY A 75 -5.63 7.51 22.38
C GLY A 75 -5.64 8.81 21.56
N LEU A 76 -4.58 9.08 20.78
CA LEU A 76 -4.43 10.27 19.94
C LEU A 76 -5.00 10.10 18.53
N ALA A 77 -5.75 9.04 18.29
CA ALA A 77 -6.43 8.83 17.01
C ALA A 77 -7.43 9.98 16.74
N SER A 78 -7.28 10.66 15.60
CA SER A 78 -8.12 11.82 15.24
C SER A 78 -8.53 11.77 13.77
N LYS A 79 -9.65 12.45 13.45
CA LYS A 79 -10.12 12.59 12.05
C LYS A 79 -9.07 13.29 11.18
N PHE A 80 -8.42 14.33 11.73
CA PHE A 80 -7.35 15.01 11.01
C PHE A 80 -6.13 14.11 10.81
N GLY A 81 -5.71 13.35 11.83
CA GLY A 81 -4.60 12.41 11.72
C GLY A 81 -4.84 11.36 10.61
N SER A 82 -6.04 10.78 10.57
CA SER A 82 -6.40 9.82 9.50
C SER A 82 -6.44 10.46 8.11
N PHE A 83 -6.93 11.70 7.99
CA PHE A 83 -6.89 12.44 6.72
C PHE A 83 -5.46 12.75 6.30
N TYR A 84 -4.63 13.25 7.22
CA TYR A 84 -3.24 13.62 7.00
C TYR A 84 -2.41 12.42 6.54
N ASP A 85 -2.42 11.35 7.31
CA ASP A 85 -1.77 10.08 6.99
C ASP A 85 -2.19 9.57 5.60
N SER A 86 -3.49 9.43 5.38
CA SER A 86 -4.00 8.96 4.10
C SER A 86 -3.62 9.86 2.91
N THR A 87 -3.39 11.15 3.12
CA THR A 87 -2.96 12.09 2.07
C THR A 87 -1.47 11.90 1.78
N LEU A 88 -0.63 11.86 2.83
CA LEU A 88 0.80 11.60 2.68
C LEU A 88 1.08 10.27 1.96
N ASP A 89 0.31 9.25 2.29
CA ASP A 89 0.35 7.95 1.65
C ASP A 89 0.20 8.00 0.13
N ARG A 90 -0.78 8.76 -0.36
CA ARG A 90 -1.03 8.86 -1.80
C ARG A 90 0.08 9.64 -2.49
N VAL A 91 0.55 10.73 -1.87
CA VAL A 91 1.67 11.48 -2.43
C VAL A 91 2.94 10.63 -2.47
N SER A 92 3.24 9.89 -1.38
CA SER A 92 4.36 8.95 -1.30
C SER A 92 4.30 7.91 -2.43
N GLU A 93 3.14 7.30 -2.63
CA GLU A 93 2.93 6.27 -3.64
C GLU A 93 3.13 6.83 -5.07
N ILE A 94 2.57 8.00 -5.36
CA ILE A 94 2.75 8.68 -6.65
C ILE A 94 4.23 8.96 -6.91
N VAL A 95 4.93 9.57 -5.94
CA VAL A 95 6.34 9.92 -6.08
C VAL A 95 7.22 8.70 -6.28
N PHE A 96 6.91 7.61 -5.57
CA PHE A 96 7.67 6.37 -5.73
C PHE A 96 7.43 5.72 -7.09
N TYR A 97 6.18 5.63 -7.58
CA TYR A 97 5.90 5.17 -8.95
C TYR A 97 6.60 6.06 -10.01
N PHE A 98 6.59 7.37 -9.80
CA PHE A 98 7.27 8.27 -10.70
C PHE A 98 8.79 8.04 -10.73
N SER A 99 9.40 7.73 -9.60
CA SER A 99 10.83 7.37 -9.54
C SER A 99 11.13 6.06 -10.29
N LEU A 100 10.25 5.06 -10.20
CA LEU A 100 10.35 3.82 -10.99
C LEU A 100 10.22 4.11 -12.50
N TYR A 101 9.24 4.93 -12.90
CA TYR A 101 9.12 5.38 -14.29
C TYR A 101 10.42 6.03 -14.79
N ALA A 102 10.98 6.98 -14.03
CA ALA A 102 12.20 7.66 -14.38
C ALA A 102 13.42 6.72 -14.39
N PHE A 103 13.42 5.69 -13.55
CA PHE A 103 14.46 4.66 -13.53
C PHE A 103 14.44 3.84 -14.84
N PHE A 104 13.30 3.37 -15.29
CA PHE A 104 13.21 2.51 -16.48
C PHE A 104 13.26 3.29 -17.80
N ARG A 105 12.82 4.55 -17.83
CA ARG A 105 12.68 5.35 -19.06
C ARG A 105 13.92 5.38 -19.97
N PRO A 106 15.16 5.51 -19.48
CA PRO A 106 16.34 5.53 -20.35
C PRO A 106 16.84 4.13 -20.75
N LEU A 107 16.22 3.06 -20.29
CA LEU A 107 16.54 1.69 -20.69
C LEU A 107 15.71 1.35 -21.94
N GLU A 108 16.30 1.43 -23.12
CA GLU A 108 15.60 1.25 -24.42
C GLU A 108 14.85 -0.08 -24.49
N GLU A 109 15.42 -1.14 -23.96
CA GLU A 109 14.80 -2.47 -23.88
C GLU A 109 13.47 -2.47 -23.09
N PHE A 110 13.34 -1.58 -22.11
CA PHE A 110 12.17 -1.50 -21.21
C PHE A 110 11.24 -0.32 -21.52
N TRP A 111 11.22 0.19 -22.77
CA TRP A 111 10.40 1.34 -23.17
C TRP A 111 8.91 1.21 -22.79
N TRP A 112 8.38 -0.01 -22.79
CA TRP A 112 6.99 -0.34 -22.46
C TRP A 112 6.70 -0.30 -20.96
N VAL A 113 7.72 -0.41 -20.10
CA VAL A 113 7.56 -0.42 -18.63
C VAL A 113 6.91 0.86 -18.12
N GLY A 114 7.17 1.99 -18.79
CA GLY A 114 6.51 3.25 -18.47
C GLY A 114 4.99 3.15 -18.46
N TYR A 115 4.39 2.45 -19.41
CA TYR A 115 2.94 2.22 -19.46
C TYR A 115 2.46 1.33 -18.31
N VAL A 116 3.21 0.29 -17.96
CA VAL A 116 2.90 -0.58 -16.82
C VAL A 116 2.93 0.20 -15.51
N VAL A 117 3.96 1.00 -15.29
CA VAL A 117 4.10 1.84 -14.09
C VAL A 117 2.95 2.84 -13.98
N ILE A 118 2.61 3.55 -15.06
CA ILE A 118 1.49 4.50 -15.08
C ILE A 118 0.17 3.78 -14.80
N THR A 119 -0.07 2.62 -15.42
CA THR A 119 -1.29 1.84 -15.22
C THR A 119 -1.39 1.33 -13.77
N ALA A 120 -0.27 0.87 -13.17
CA ALA A 120 -0.21 0.49 -11.76
C ALA A 120 -0.50 1.67 -10.84
N MET A 121 0.09 2.83 -11.12
CA MET A 121 -0.13 4.07 -10.35
C MET A 121 -1.60 4.52 -10.42
N VAL A 122 -2.20 4.55 -11.60
CA VAL A 122 -3.61 4.93 -11.78
C VAL A 122 -4.51 3.96 -11.03
N GLY A 123 -4.33 2.64 -11.20
CA GLY A 123 -5.08 1.63 -10.46
C GLY A 123 -4.97 1.79 -8.94
N SER A 124 -3.75 2.01 -8.43
CA SER A 124 -3.48 2.24 -7.02
C SER A 124 -4.22 3.45 -6.45
N LEU A 125 -4.23 4.57 -7.19
CA LEU A 125 -4.97 5.77 -6.81
C LEU A 125 -6.48 5.53 -6.86
N MET A 126 -6.97 4.85 -7.89
CA MET A 126 -8.39 4.55 -8.04
C MET A 126 -8.91 3.62 -6.94
N VAL A 127 -8.13 2.64 -6.49
CA VAL A 127 -8.46 1.81 -5.31
C VAL A 127 -8.68 2.69 -4.08
N SER A 128 -7.79 3.63 -3.83
CA SER A 128 -7.89 4.53 -2.67
C SER A 128 -9.04 5.54 -2.82
N TYR A 129 -9.21 6.12 -4.00
CA TYR A 129 -10.26 7.09 -4.31
C TYR A 129 -11.66 6.48 -4.21
N THR A 130 -11.88 5.34 -4.84
CA THR A 130 -13.20 4.68 -4.84
C THR A 130 -13.63 4.31 -3.43
N ARG A 131 -12.71 3.86 -2.57
CA ARG A 131 -12.99 3.60 -1.16
C ARG A 131 -13.39 4.88 -0.42
N ALA A 132 -12.56 5.93 -0.49
CA ALA A 132 -12.83 7.19 0.20
C ALA A 132 -14.16 7.81 -0.26
N ARG A 133 -14.48 7.69 -1.55
CA ARG A 133 -15.74 8.18 -2.10
C ARG A 133 -16.95 7.36 -1.66
N ALA A 134 -16.83 6.03 -1.58
CA ALA A 134 -17.87 5.16 -1.06
C ALA A 134 -18.15 5.46 0.42
N GLU A 135 -17.12 5.57 1.25
CA GLU A 135 -17.24 5.92 2.66
C GLU A 135 -17.90 7.30 2.86
N ALA A 136 -17.59 8.29 2.00
CA ALA A 136 -18.26 9.61 2.01
C ALA A 136 -19.75 9.54 1.64
N LEU A 137 -20.19 8.50 0.93
CA LEU A 137 -21.61 8.23 0.61
C LEU A 137 -22.26 7.30 1.67
N GLY A 138 -21.58 6.97 2.76
CA GLY A 138 -22.08 6.09 3.81
C GLY A 138 -22.05 4.60 3.44
N VAL A 139 -21.34 4.21 2.37
CA VAL A 139 -21.19 2.81 1.94
C VAL A 139 -19.86 2.26 2.41
N ASP A 140 -19.87 1.22 3.27
CA ASP A 140 -18.63 0.49 3.65
C ASP A 140 -18.15 -0.34 2.46
N CYS A 141 -16.98 0.00 1.92
CA CYS A 141 -16.41 -0.60 0.72
C CYS A 141 -14.99 -1.10 0.99
N LYS A 142 -14.88 -2.24 1.68
CA LYS A 142 -13.59 -2.91 2.00
C LYS A 142 -13.25 -4.04 1.04
N VAL A 143 -14.01 -4.19 -0.05
CA VAL A 143 -13.78 -5.23 -1.07
C VAL A 143 -12.52 -5.00 -1.87
N GLY A 144 -12.03 -6.07 -2.47
CA GLY A 144 -10.89 -6.08 -3.38
C GLY A 144 -9.58 -6.55 -2.75
N PHE A 145 -8.79 -7.25 -3.56
CA PHE A 145 -7.58 -7.94 -3.14
C PHE A 145 -6.35 -7.01 -3.06
N MET A 146 -6.18 -6.09 -4.04
CA MET A 146 -4.95 -5.28 -4.16
C MET A 146 -5.09 -3.97 -3.37
N GLN A 147 -5.07 -4.09 -2.04
CA GLN A 147 -5.05 -2.94 -1.14
C GLN A 147 -3.61 -2.39 -1.01
N ARG A 148 -3.40 -1.30 -0.26
CA ARG A 148 -2.09 -0.63 -0.13
C ARG A 148 -0.98 -1.54 0.45
N PRO A 149 -1.20 -2.29 1.54
CA PRO A 149 -0.17 -3.17 2.08
C PRO A 149 0.31 -4.23 1.07
N GLU A 150 -0.62 -4.80 0.29
CA GLU A 150 -0.31 -5.79 -0.74
C GLU A 150 0.58 -5.20 -1.85
N ARG A 151 0.34 -3.94 -2.24
CA ARG A 151 1.16 -3.23 -3.23
C ARG A 151 2.57 -2.94 -2.71
N ILE A 152 2.69 -2.45 -1.46
CA ILE A 152 3.99 -2.20 -0.82
C ILE A 152 4.80 -3.50 -0.75
N VAL A 153 4.17 -4.60 -0.33
CA VAL A 153 4.82 -5.91 -0.26
C VAL A 153 5.21 -6.41 -1.65
N ALA A 154 4.35 -6.27 -2.66
CA ALA A 154 4.65 -6.71 -4.01
C ALA A 154 5.84 -5.95 -4.62
N ILE A 155 5.86 -4.61 -4.51
CA ILE A 155 7.00 -3.78 -4.97
C ILE A 155 8.25 -4.12 -4.18
N GLY A 156 8.12 -4.26 -2.85
CA GLY A 156 9.24 -4.60 -1.97
C GLY A 156 9.87 -5.94 -2.33
N LEU A 157 9.08 -7.00 -2.41
CA LEU A 157 9.57 -8.34 -2.79
C LEU A 157 10.13 -8.35 -4.21
N GLY A 158 9.40 -7.76 -5.17
CA GLY A 158 9.88 -7.65 -6.55
C GLY A 158 11.23 -6.94 -6.64
N GLY A 159 11.37 -5.80 -5.94
CA GLY A 159 12.60 -5.03 -5.95
C GLY A 159 13.76 -5.70 -5.19
N LEU A 160 13.50 -6.38 -4.07
CA LEU A 160 14.55 -7.13 -3.36
C LEU A 160 15.04 -8.33 -4.18
N LEU A 161 14.13 -8.99 -4.91
CA LEU A 161 14.48 -10.11 -5.76
C LEU A 161 15.29 -9.72 -6.99
N THR A 162 15.36 -8.43 -7.37
CA THR A 162 16.22 -7.97 -8.48
C THR A 162 17.69 -8.32 -8.22
N GLY A 163 18.14 -8.15 -6.96
CA GLY A 163 19.52 -8.52 -6.59
C GLY A 163 19.80 -10.01 -6.74
N VAL A 164 18.83 -10.85 -6.37
CA VAL A 164 18.97 -12.33 -6.51
C VAL A 164 18.92 -12.72 -7.99
N ALA A 165 17.99 -12.16 -8.76
CA ALA A 165 17.85 -12.45 -10.19
C ALA A 165 19.13 -12.10 -10.95
N ARG A 166 19.76 -10.96 -10.66
CA ARG A 166 21.04 -10.55 -11.23
C ARG A 166 22.18 -11.53 -10.93
N MET A 167 22.18 -12.17 -9.74
CA MET A 167 23.19 -13.17 -9.40
C MET A 167 23.04 -14.47 -10.20
N ILE A 168 21.81 -14.79 -10.65
CA ILE A 168 21.50 -15.96 -11.45
C ILE A 168 21.82 -15.66 -12.91
N ASP A 169 21.26 -14.57 -13.43
CA ASP A 169 21.45 -14.10 -14.80
C ASP A 169 21.23 -12.58 -14.84
N PRO A 170 22.21 -11.77 -15.28
CA PRO A 170 22.07 -10.32 -15.40
C PRO A 170 20.88 -9.86 -16.27
N GLU A 171 20.47 -10.66 -17.27
CA GLU A 171 19.30 -10.37 -18.12
C GLU A 171 17.98 -10.46 -17.35
N LEU A 172 17.96 -11.22 -16.25
CA LEU A 172 16.78 -11.39 -15.40
C LEU A 172 16.67 -10.33 -14.29
N GLU A 173 17.64 -9.43 -14.14
CA GLU A 173 17.74 -8.49 -13.03
C GLU A 173 16.41 -7.81 -12.71
N TYR A 174 15.74 -7.22 -13.67
CA TYR A 174 14.54 -6.40 -13.43
C TYR A 174 13.22 -7.18 -13.48
N TRP A 175 13.22 -8.42 -13.98
CA TRP A 175 11.98 -9.17 -14.17
C TRP A 175 11.13 -9.38 -12.91
N PRO A 176 11.68 -9.66 -11.72
CA PRO A 176 10.86 -9.80 -10.52
C PRO A 176 10.05 -8.53 -10.19
N LEU A 177 10.67 -7.35 -10.34
CA LEU A 177 9.97 -6.08 -10.12
C LEU A 177 8.96 -5.80 -11.24
N LEU A 178 9.28 -6.12 -12.48
CA LEU A 178 8.37 -5.95 -13.62
C LEU A 178 7.13 -6.82 -13.50
N ILE A 179 7.28 -8.07 -13.04
CA ILE A 179 6.17 -8.97 -12.74
C ILE A 179 5.30 -8.38 -11.63
N ALA A 180 5.90 -7.90 -10.53
CA ALA A 180 5.16 -7.26 -9.45
C ALA A 180 4.38 -6.04 -9.93
N LEU A 181 4.99 -5.16 -10.72
CA LEU A 181 4.34 -3.98 -11.30
C LEU A 181 3.20 -4.37 -12.27
N GLY A 182 3.40 -5.41 -13.10
CA GLY A 182 2.37 -5.95 -13.98
C GLY A 182 1.17 -6.50 -13.21
N LEU A 183 1.42 -7.26 -12.14
CA LEU A 183 0.37 -7.75 -11.25
C LEU A 183 -0.39 -6.60 -10.60
N ILE A 184 0.30 -5.57 -10.11
CA ILE A 184 -0.35 -4.38 -9.54
C ILE A 184 -1.17 -3.66 -10.61
N ALA A 185 -0.62 -3.47 -11.81
CA ALA A 185 -1.32 -2.80 -12.91
C ALA A 185 -2.65 -3.49 -13.26
N VAL A 186 -2.70 -4.81 -13.23
CA VAL A 186 -3.95 -5.56 -13.49
C VAL A 186 -4.84 -5.57 -12.24
N LEU A 187 -4.33 -6.07 -11.12
CA LEU A 187 -5.15 -6.35 -9.93
C LEU A 187 -5.66 -5.10 -9.22
N ALA A 188 -4.91 -3.98 -9.23
CA ALA A 188 -5.39 -2.74 -8.64
C ALA A 188 -6.54 -2.15 -9.47
N ASN A 189 -6.45 -2.17 -10.80
CA ASN A 189 -7.54 -1.71 -11.65
C ASN A 189 -8.78 -2.61 -11.53
N LEU A 190 -8.62 -3.93 -11.46
CA LEU A 190 -9.73 -4.85 -11.19
C LEU A 190 -10.36 -4.57 -9.82
N THR A 191 -9.55 -4.35 -8.79
CA THR A 191 -10.04 -3.97 -7.45
C THR A 191 -10.83 -2.66 -7.47
N ALA A 192 -10.39 -1.66 -8.25
CA ALA A 192 -11.11 -0.40 -8.39
C ALA A 192 -12.47 -0.60 -9.08
N LEU A 193 -12.51 -1.42 -10.14
CA LEU A 193 -13.76 -1.77 -10.83
C LEU A 193 -14.72 -2.56 -9.92
N GLU A 194 -14.21 -3.52 -9.15
CA GLU A 194 -14.96 -4.28 -8.16
C GLU A 194 -15.61 -3.36 -7.11
N ARG A 195 -14.89 -2.34 -6.63
CA ARG A 195 -15.42 -1.34 -5.71
C ARG A 195 -16.53 -0.50 -6.33
N ILE A 196 -16.34 -0.05 -7.57
CA ILE A 196 -17.39 0.68 -8.31
C ILE A 196 -18.64 -0.19 -8.44
N TYR A 197 -18.48 -1.46 -8.84
CA TYR A 197 -19.59 -2.39 -8.96
C TYR A 197 -20.29 -2.67 -7.63
N SER A 198 -19.52 -2.81 -6.53
CA SER A 198 -20.05 -2.99 -5.18
C SER A 198 -20.95 -1.81 -4.75
N VAL A 199 -20.48 -0.58 -4.96
CA VAL A 199 -21.26 0.63 -4.65
C VAL A 199 -22.51 0.72 -5.53
N TYR A 200 -22.40 0.38 -6.83
CA TYR A 200 -23.56 0.34 -7.75
C TYR A 200 -24.62 -0.63 -7.23
N ARG A 201 -24.26 -1.83 -6.80
CA ARG A 201 -25.19 -2.83 -6.26
C ARG A 201 -25.91 -2.32 -5.01
N VAL A 202 -25.18 -1.74 -4.06
CA VAL A 202 -25.77 -1.19 -2.83
C VAL A 202 -26.76 -0.08 -3.15
N ALA A 203 -26.42 0.81 -4.08
CA ALA A 203 -27.29 1.91 -4.51
C ALA A 203 -28.60 1.43 -5.17
N HIS A 204 -28.62 0.23 -5.74
CA HIS A 204 -29.81 -0.37 -6.37
C HIS A 204 -30.53 -1.40 -5.48
N GLY A 205 -30.25 -1.38 -4.16
CA GLY A 205 -30.94 -2.24 -3.19
C GLY A 205 -30.53 -3.73 -3.23
N VAL A 206 -29.39 -4.06 -3.85
CA VAL A 206 -28.86 -5.44 -3.87
C VAL A 206 -27.88 -5.60 -2.72
N PRO A 207 -28.16 -6.45 -1.68
CA PRO A 207 -27.28 -6.61 -0.52
C PRO A 207 -25.87 -7.09 -0.91
N LEU A 208 -24.85 -6.57 -0.24
CA LEU A 208 -23.46 -6.97 -0.47
C LEU A 208 -23.22 -8.46 -0.16
N ASP A 209 -23.92 -8.98 0.85
CA ASP A 209 -23.78 -10.37 1.34
C ASP A 209 -24.18 -11.41 0.28
N ALA A 210 -25.05 -11.05 -0.64
CA ALA A 210 -25.46 -11.93 -1.74
C ALA A 210 -24.35 -12.18 -2.79
N ALA A 211 -23.24 -11.45 -2.73
CA ALA A 211 -22.15 -11.54 -3.71
C ALA A 211 -20.90 -12.23 -3.19
N LEU A 212 -20.71 -12.30 -1.87
CA LEU A 212 -19.47 -12.79 -1.24
C LEU A 212 -19.60 -14.19 -0.61
N GLY A 213 -20.78 -14.83 -0.72
CA GLY A 213 -21.09 -16.08 0.00
C GLY A 213 -21.32 -15.82 1.50
N PRO A 214 -21.85 -16.80 2.25
CA PRO A 214 -22.19 -16.63 3.66
C PRO A 214 -20.92 -16.32 4.46
N THR A 215 -20.82 -15.08 4.97
CA THR A 215 -19.88 -14.74 6.02
C THR A 215 -20.32 -15.51 7.29
N GLU A 216 -19.43 -16.29 7.85
CA GLU A 216 -19.66 -17.00 9.12
C GLU A 216 -20.26 -16.06 10.15
N ASP A 217 -21.44 -16.46 10.59
CA ASP A 217 -22.30 -15.83 11.58
C ASP A 217 -21.50 -15.50 12.85
N LYS A 218 -21.26 -14.23 13.14
CA LYS A 218 -20.82 -13.81 14.46
C LYS A 218 -21.99 -14.03 15.41
N LYS A 219 -21.98 -15.20 16.06
CA LYS A 219 -22.86 -15.60 17.13
C LYS A 219 -23.18 -14.46 18.07
N GLY A 220 -24.49 -14.30 18.27
CA GLY A 220 -25.13 -13.31 19.08
C GLY A 220 -24.58 -13.12 20.49
N THR A 221 -24.60 -11.90 20.93
CA THR A 221 -24.76 -11.55 22.34
C THR A 221 -26.26 -11.43 22.62
N PRO A 222 -26.81 -12.16 23.58
CA PRO A 222 -28.20 -12.00 24.02
C PRO A 222 -28.36 -10.71 24.84
N PRO A 223 -29.59 -10.27 25.06
CA PRO A 223 -29.98 -8.95 25.54
C PRO A 223 -29.55 -8.62 26.97
#